data_e0879e3f04c215e64ff0bdac4758d300
#
_entry.id   e0879e3f04c215e64ff0bdac4758d300
#
_cell.length_a   1.000
_cell.length_b   1.000
_cell.length_c   1.000
_cell.angle_alpha   90.00
_cell.angle_beta   90.00
_cell.angle_gamma   90.00
#
_symmetry.space_group_name_H-M   'P 1'
#
loop_
_entity.id
_entity.type
_entity.pdbx_description
1 polymer ?
#
loop_
_entity_poly.entity_id
_entity_poly.type
_entity_poly.pdbx_seq_one_letter_code
_entity_poly.pdbx_strand_id
1 'polypeptide(L)' 'MIIKEYQKEYKDYFMFITVHHSLIEVSVHSYTDDNFRYTNKFIDYSVKEVYEAICYRIDNNDLLEVA' A
#
# COMPACT_ATOMS: atom_id res chain seq x y z
N MET A 1 -3.75 -8.32 15.76
CA MET A 1 -2.60 -9.24 15.61
C MET A 1 -2.14 -9.30 14.17
N ILE A 2 -0.84 -9.18 13.96
CA ILE A 2 -0.26 -9.27 12.62
C ILE A 2 -0.02 -10.74 12.29
N ILE A 3 -0.57 -11.18 11.16
CA ILE A 3 -0.38 -12.55 10.69
C ILE A 3 0.83 -12.65 9.79
N LYS A 4 1.01 -11.65 8.91
CA LYS A 4 2.12 -11.67 7.97
C LYS A 4 2.36 -10.28 7.42
N GLU A 5 3.61 -9.99 7.05
CA GLU A 5 3.97 -8.74 6.40
C GLU A 5 4.66 -9.02 5.08
N TYR A 6 4.38 -8.18 4.09
CA TYR A 6 5.03 -8.23 2.78
C TYR A 6 5.60 -6.85 2.48
N GLN A 7 6.73 -6.84 1.80
CA GLN A 7 7.30 -5.60 1.28
C GLN A 7 7.34 -5.71 -0.23
N LYS A 8 6.77 -4.72 -0.91
CA LYS A 8 6.68 -4.70 -2.37
C LYS A 8 7.19 -3.37 -2.87
N GLU A 9 7.61 -3.36 -4.14
CA GLU A 9 8.06 -2.16 -4.81
C GLU A 9 7.31 -2.01 -6.12
N TYR A 10 7.06 -0.76 -6.51
CA TYR A 10 6.46 -0.45 -7.80
C TYR A 10 6.87 0.95 -8.21
N LYS A 11 7.60 1.06 -9.33
CA LYS A 11 8.12 2.33 -9.82
C LYS A 11 8.95 3.02 -8.73
N ASP A 12 8.66 4.28 -8.41
CA ASP A 12 9.41 5.04 -7.42
C ASP A 12 8.86 4.89 -6.01
N TYR A 13 8.02 3.89 -5.79
CA TYR A 13 7.36 3.68 -4.51
C TYR A 13 7.68 2.31 -3.94
N PHE A 14 7.62 2.22 -2.63
CA PHE A 14 7.64 0.93 -1.95
C PHE A 14 6.52 0.91 -0.92
N MET A 15 6.06 -0.29 -0.59
CA MET A 15 4.94 -0.43 0.30
C MET A 15 5.12 -1.61 1.24
N PHE A 16 4.56 -1.46 2.42
CA PHE A 16 4.46 -2.54 3.39
C PHE A 16 3.00 -2.96 3.47
N ILE A 17 2.75 -4.23 3.21
CA ILE A 17 1.40 -4.80 3.26
C ILE A 17 1.35 -5.70 4.49
N THR A 18 0.55 -5.30 5.46
CA THR A 18 0.45 -6.01 6.73
C THR A 18 -0.90 -6.71 6.81
N VAL A 19 -0.86 -8.03 6.92
CA VAL A 19 -2.06 -8.84 7.00
C VAL A 19 -2.43 -9.03 8.47
N HIS A 20 -3.59 -8.53 8.82
CA HIS A 20 -4.19 -8.72 10.15
C HIS A 20 -5.28 -9.77 10.06
N HIS A 21 -5.81 -10.15 11.21
CA HIS A 21 -6.82 -11.21 11.26
C HIS A 21 -8.07 -10.87 10.44
N SER A 22 -8.48 -9.62 10.45
CA SER A 22 -9.74 -9.23 9.81
C SER A 22 -9.58 -8.22 8.67
N LEU A 23 -8.35 -7.76 8.41
CA LEU A 23 -8.14 -6.75 7.35
C LEU A 23 -6.68 -6.76 6.92
N ILE A 24 -6.43 -6.06 5.81
CA ILE A 24 -5.08 -5.84 5.32
C ILE A 24 -4.81 -4.35 5.35
N GLU A 25 -3.67 -3.99 5.91
CA GLU A 25 -3.25 -2.60 5.99
C GLU A 25 -2.07 -2.39 5.06
N VAL A 26 -2.08 -1.29 4.30
CA VAL A 26 -0.99 -0.98 3.40
C VAL A 26 -0.44 0.40 3.74
N SER A 27 0.88 0.52 3.71
CA SER A 27 1.59 1.78 3.91
C SER A 27 2.51 1.98 2.71
N VAL A 28 2.32 3.07 1.98
CA VAL A 28 3.09 3.36 0.77
C VAL A 28 4.02 4.54 1.02
N HIS A 29 5.25 4.38 0.60
CA HIS A 29 6.29 5.40 0.76
C HIS A 29 6.93 5.67 -0.60
N SER A 30 7.54 6.86 -0.73
CA SER A 30 8.22 7.24 -1.96
C SER A 30 9.72 7.21 -1.75
N TYR A 31 10.46 6.72 -2.76
CA TYR A 31 11.92 6.79 -2.74
C TYR A 31 12.42 8.20 -3.02
N THR A 32 11.59 9.05 -3.63
CA THR A 32 12.01 10.38 -4.05
C THR A 32 11.50 11.51 -3.14
N ASP A 33 10.59 11.19 -2.22
CA ASP A 33 9.99 12.18 -1.33
C ASP A 33 9.82 11.57 0.05
N ASP A 34 10.74 11.90 0.96
CA ASP A 34 10.74 11.34 2.30
C ASP A 34 9.50 11.72 3.11
N ASN A 35 8.81 12.77 2.71
CA ASN A 35 7.62 13.21 3.43
C ASN A 35 6.35 12.57 2.93
N PHE A 36 6.43 11.82 1.83
CA PHE A 36 5.26 11.17 1.27
C PHE A 36 4.89 9.94 2.09
N ARG A 37 3.61 9.83 2.41
CA ARG A 37 3.08 8.65 3.08
C ARG A 37 1.61 8.50 2.71
N TYR A 38 1.23 7.29 2.35
CA TYR A 38 -0.16 6.93 2.11
C TYR A 38 -0.45 5.65 2.88
N THR A 39 -1.55 5.63 3.62
CA THR A 39 -1.97 4.43 4.33
C THR A 39 -3.45 4.18 4.05
N ASN A 40 -3.81 2.90 3.98
CA ASN A 40 -5.20 2.51 3.78
C ASN A 40 -5.41 1.13 4.33
N LYS A 41 -6.67 0.79 4.56
CA LYS A 41 -7.06 -0.52 5.07
C LYS A 41 -8.06 -1.14 4.10
N PHE A 42 -7.91 -2.45 3.89
CA PHE A 42 -8.76 -3.19 2.97
C PHE A 42 -9.39 -4.35 3.70
N ILE A 43 -10.69 -4.51 3.54
CA ILE A 43 -11.45 -5.60 4.14
C ILE A 43 -11.92 -6.51 3.01
N ASP A 44 -11.73 -7.83 3.18
CA ASP A 44 -12.13 -8.84 2.19
C ASP A 44 -11.34 -8.76 0.88
N TYR A 45 -10.07 -8.37 0.97
CA TYR A 45 -9.16 -8.36 -0.18
C TYR A 45 -8.02 -9.33 0.07
N SER A 46 -7.47 -9.88 -1.02
CA SER A 46 -6.23 -10.64 -0.93
C SER A 46 -5.04 -9.68 -1.03
N VAL A 47 -3.86 -10.18 -0.65
CA VAL A 47 -2.63 -9.39 -0.78
C VAL A 47 -2.42 -8.97 -2.23
N LYS A 48 -2.66 -9.89 -3.17
CA LYS A 48 -2.51 -9.57 -4.59
C LYS A 48 -3.43 -8.45 -5.02
N GLU A 49 -4.69 -8.49 -4.58
CA GLU A 49 -5.66 -7.46 -4.91
C GLU A 49 -5.27 -6.10 -4.33
N VAL A 50 -4.77 -6.09 -3.10
CA VAL A 50 -4.32 -4.85 -2.48
C VAL A 50 -3.14 -4.28 -3.26
N TYR A 51 -2.17 -5.12 -3.60
CA TYR A 51 -1.01 -4.68 -4.36
C TYR A 51 -1.42 -4.10 -5.71
N GLU A 52 -2.30 -4.78 -6.43
CA GLU A 52 -2.77 -4.32 -7.73
C GLU A 52 -3.54 -3.01 -7.61
N ALA A 53 -4.36 -2.87 -6.58
CA ALA A 53 -5.11 -1.64 -6.36
C ALA A 53 -4.17 -0.45 -6.12
N ILE A 54 -3.11 -0.66 -5.35
CA ILE A 54 -2.15 0.41 -5.09
C ILE A 54 -1.37 0.75 -6.36
N CYS A 55 -0.95 -0.25 -7.13
CA CYS A 55 -0.27 -0.01 -8.40
C CYS A 55 -1.14 0.81 -9.35
N TYR A 56 -2.43 0.52 -9.39
CA TYR A 56 -3.37 1.28 -10.22
C TYR A 56 -3.41 2.75 -9.79
N ARG A 57 -3.45 2.99 -8.49
CA ARG A 57 -3.46 4.36 -7.98
C ARG A 57 -2.16 5.10 -8.29
N ILE A 58 -1.04 4.40 -8.21
CA ILE A 58 0.25 5.00 -8.55
C ILE A 58 0.25 5.41 -10.03
N ASP A 59 -0.24 4.53 -10.91
CA ASP A 59 -0.27 4.81 -12.35
C ASP A 59 -1.16 5.99 -12.68
N ASN A 60 -2.18 6.25 -11.87
CA ASN A 60 -3.14 7.31 -12.11
C ASN A 60 -2.91 8.54 -11.21
N ASN A 61 -1.83 8.55 -10.46
CA ASN A 61 -1.47 9.64 -9.55
C ASN A 61 -2.52 9.89 -8.47
N ASP A 62 -3.27 8.85 -8.10
CA ASP A 62 -4.35 9.01 -7.12
C ASP A 62 -3.86 9.09 -5.70
N LEU A 63 -2.63 8.66 -5.43
CA LEU A 63 -2.09 8.69 -4.07
C LEU A 63 -1.86 10.10 -3.56
N LEU A 64 -1.62 11.04 -4.45
CA LEU A 64 -1.30 12.41 -4.07
C LEU A 64 -2.46 13.14 -3.42
N GLU A 65 -3.67 12.63 -3.56
CA GLU A 65 -4.85 13.29 -3.05
C GLU A 65 -5.13 12.95 -1.61
N VAL A 66 -4.34 12.08 -1.03
CA VAL A 66 -4.58 11.62 0.33
C VAL A 66 -4.02 12.58 1.37
N ALA A 67 -3.18 13.46 0.94
CA ALA A 67 -2.54 14.40 1.85
C ALA A 67 -3.53 15.30 2.58
#